data_08e9f15be3d5f54dbc412fcf4210ae04
#
_entry.id   08e9f15be3d5f54dbc412fcf4210ae04
#
_cell.length_a   1.000
_cell.length_b   1.000
_cell.length_c   1.000
_cell.angle_alpha   90.00
_cell.angle_beta   90.00
_cell.angle_gamma   90.00
#
_symmetry.space_group_name_H-M   'P 1'
#
loop_
_entity.id
_entity.type
_entity.pdbx_description
1 polymer ?
#
loop_
_entity_poly.entity_id
_entity_poly.type
_entity_poly.pdbx_seq_one_letter_code
_entity_poly.pdbx_strand_id
1 'polypeptide(L)'
;MIYKAFTYTVVAWLSAALIMISGETSMASSLRLEDPSVFAGQWQATLSTRDDDREAQKQQDKPSNTCLIDLESNQTLGKGADCLGAWLEQTPIGWFPDPDGLSITGKEGSRIQFFSRQSDGLYLTTLKSGLVITLERAAQ
;
A
#
# COMPACT_ATOMS: atom_id res chain seq x y z
N MET A 1 -25.14 81.91 25.93
CA MET A 1 -24.14 80.85 26.18
C MET A 1 -24.72 79.55 25.63
N ILE A 2 -24.15 79.11 24.57
CA ILE A 2 -24.62 77.97 23.81
C ILE A 2 -23.71 76.81 24.15
N TYR A 3 -24.18 75.87 24.89
CA TYR A 3 -23.48 74.64 25.10
C TYR A 3 -23.86 73.64 24.00
N LYS A 4 -22.94 73.44 23.09
CA LYS A 4 -23.06 72.43 22.07
C LYS A 4 -22.79 71.07 22.72
N ALA A 5 -23.85 70.29 22.88
CA ALA A 5 -23.73 68.87 23.25
C ALA A 5 -23.09 68.10 22.09
N PHE A 6 -21.89 67.62 22.31
CA PHE A 6 -21.23 66.72 21.40
C PHE A 6 -21.69 65.30 21.70
N THR A 7 -22.58 64.80 20.89
CA THR A 7 -22.99 63.41 20.92
C THR A 7 -21.88 62.59 20.19
N TYR A 8 -21.10 61.91 20.98
CA TYR A 8 -20.18 60.88 20.43
C TYR A 8 -20.97 59.63 20.12
N THR A 9 -21.28 59.43 18.87
CA THR A 9 -21.72 58.13 18.36
C THR A 9 -20.53 57.17 18.35
N VAL A 10 -20.49 56.33 19.34
CA VAL A 10 -19.58 55.18 19.36
C VAL A 10 -20.10 54.17 18.35
N VAL A 11 -19.51 54.16 17.18
CA VAL A 11 -19.74 53.10 16.20
C VAL A 11 -18.92 51.89 16.66
N ALA A 12 -19.60 50.99 17.30
CA ALA A 12 -19.04 49.69 17.63
C ALA A 12 -18.87 48.87 16.35
N TRP A 13 -17.65 48.78 15.89
CA TRP A 13 -17.25 47.88 14.84
C TRP A 13 -17.23 46.47 15.43
N LEU A 14 -18.32 45.74 15.27
CA LEU A 14 -18.36 44.31 15.45
C LEU A 14 -17.62 43.65 14.27
N SER A 15 -16.32 43.51 14.42
CA SER A 15 -15.53 42.63 13.54
C SER A 15 -15.91 41.21 13.83
N ALA A 16 -16.84 40.67 13.05
CA ALA A 16 -17.11 39.27 13.00
C ALA A 16 -15.86 38.58 12.37
N ALA A 17 -14.98 38.09 13.21
CA ALA A 17 -13.93 37.18 12.80
C ALA A 17 -14.59 35.87 12.37
N LEU A 18 -14.83 35.72 11.08
CA LEU A 18 -15.13 34.42 10.49
C LEU A 18 -13.85 33.60 10.58
N ILE A 19 -13.74 32.81 11.64
CA ILE A 19 -12.73 31.76 11.72
C ILE A 19 -13.16 30.70 10.70
N MET A 20 -12.58 30.75 9.52
CA MET A 20 -12.59 29.64 8.58
C MET A 20 -11.82 28.52 9.25
N ILE A 21 -12.55 27.66 9.93
CA ILE A 21 -12.02 26.36 10.34
C ILE A 21 -11.90 25.56 9.04
N SER A 22 -10.76 25.73 8.38
CA SER A 22 -10.34 24.82 7.32
C SER A 22 -10.14 23.48 7.98
N GLY A 23 -11.17 22.63 7.88
CA GLY A 23 -11.10 21.28 8.37
C GLY A 23 -9.98 20.54 7.64
N GLU A 24 -8.87 20.36 8.32
CA GLU A 24 -7.82 19.45 7.89
C GLU A 24 -8.32 18.00 8.06
N THR A 25 -9.14 17.56 7.13
CA THR A 25 -9.66 16.19 7.13
C THR A 25 -8.85 15.25 6.24
N SER A 26 -7.70 15.70 5.73
CA SER A 26 -7.01 14.97 4.67
C SER A 26 -6.01 13.92 5.15
N MET A 27 -5.60 13.92 6.42
CA MET A 27 -4.52 13.04 6.87
C MET A 27 -4.99 11.71 7.46
N ALA A 28 -6.25 11.61 7.85
CA ALA A 28 -6.77 10.38 8.46
C ALA A 28 -7.13 9.28 7.44
N SER A 29 -7.33 9.64 6.18
CA SER A 29 -7.68 8.66 5.14
C SER A 29 -6.51 7.86 4.60
N SER A 30 -5.29 8.38 4.74
CA SER A 30 -4.09 7.69 4.24
C SER A 30 -3.63 6.52 5.13
N LEU A 31 -4.13 6.45 6.35
CA LEU A 31 -3.83 5.36 7.28
C LEU A 31 -4.93 4.29 7.34
N ARG A 32 -5.96 4.43 6.53
CA ARG A 32 -7.03 3.45 6.48
C ARG A 32 -6.53 2.19 5.78
N LEU A 33 -6.55 1.08 6.49
CA LEU A 33 -6.32 -0.23 5.88
C LEU A 33 -7.40 -0.48 4.82
N GLU A 34 -6.99 -0.85 3.64
CA GLU A 34 -7.91 -1.28 2.60
C GLU A 34 -8.56 -2.61 2.99
N ASP A 35 -9.79 -2.80 2.55
CA ASP A 35 -10.51 -4.04 2.76
C ASP A 35 -9.77 -5.19 2.06
N PRO A 36 -9.53 -6.33 2.72
CA PRO A 36 -8.86 -7.47 2.10
C PRO A 36 -9.50 -7.94 0.79
N SER A 37 -10.80 -7.75 0.62
CA SER A 37 -11.49 -8.12 -0.62
C SER A 37 -10.99 -7.38 -1.86
N VAL A 38 -10.42 -6.18 -1.69
CA VAL A 38 -9.84 -5.40 -2.78
C VAL A 38 -8.59 -6.10 -3.35
N PHE A 39 -7.86 -6.82 -2.50
CA PHE A 39 -6.65 -7.55 -2.89
C PHE A 39 -6.93 -8.98 -3.32
N ALA A 40 -8.08 -9.53 -2.97
CA ALA A 40 -8.42 -10.92 -3.29
C ALA A 40 -8.37 -11.18 -4.80
N GLY A 41 -7.85 -12.32 -5.18
CA GLY A 41 -7.73 -12.74 -6.57
C GLY A 41 -6.33 -13.25 -6.90
N GLN A 42 -6.06 -13.36 -8.19
CA GLN A 42 -4.82 -13.91 -8.70
C GLN A 42 -3.76 -12.82 -8.92
N TRP A 43 -2.56 -13.11 -8.46
CA TRP A 43 -1.39 -12.25 -8.58
C TRP A 43 -0.23 -13.01 -9.22
N GLN A 44 0.56 -12.30 -9.99
CA GLN A 44 1.77 -12.83 -10.56
C GLN A 44 2.98 -12.30 -9.78
N ALA A 45 3.75 -13.23 -9.21
CA ALA A 45 5.03 -12.91 -8.59
C ALA A 45 6.16 -13.24 -9.55
N THR A 46 7.10 -12.32 -9.71
CA THR A 46 8.27 -12.49 -10.57
C THR A 46 9.55 -12.26 -9.77
N LEU A 47 10.48 -13.20 -9.86
CA LEU A 47 11.80 -13.09 -9.22
C LEU A 47 12.82 -12.59 -10.24
N SER A 48 13.49 -11.50 -9.92
CA SER A 48 14.51 -10.89 -10.78
C SER A 48 15.74 -10.44 -9.99
N THR A 49 16.84 -10.24 -10.68
CA THR A 49 17.97 -9.49 -10.15
C THR A 49 17.79 -8.02 -10.49
N ARG A 50 18.37 -7.13 -9.71
CA ARG A 50 18.24 -5.68 -9.91
C ARG A 50 18.75 -5.21 -11.28
N ASP A 51 19.62 -6.00 -11.89
CA ASP A 51 20.26 -5.70 -13.17
C ASP A 51 19.54 -6.32 -14.37
N ASP A 52 18.58 -7.22 -14.15
CA ASP A 52 17.93 -7.99 -15.22
C ASP A 52 16.79 -7.24 -15.95
N ASP A 53 16.47 -6.02 -15.54
CA ASP A 53 15.38 -5.22 -16.17
C ASP A 53 15.65 -4.89 -17.66
N ARG A 54 16.84 -5.16 -18.16
CA ARG A 54 17.25 -4.84 -19.54
C ARG A 54 17.43 -6.03 -20.47
N GLU A 55 17.49 -7.25 -19.95
CA GLU A 55 17.77 -8.44 -20.77
C GLU A 55 16.73 -9.55 -20.71
N ALA A 56 15.62 -9.35 -20.00
CA ALA A 56 14.58 -10.37 -19.78
C ALA A 56 13.83 -10.84 -21.04
N GLN A 57 14.17 -10.33 -22.22
CA GLN A 57 13.46 -10.67 -23.46
C GLN A 57 14.13 -11.78 -24.29
N LYS A 58 15.23 -12.38 -23.87
CA LYS A 58 16.01 -13.30 -24.74
C LYS A 58 16.34 -14.68 -24.19
N GLN A 59 15.80 -15.13 -23.06
CA GLN A 59 16.11 -16.50 -22.61
C GLN A 59 14.86 -17.30 -22.27
N GLN A 60 14.47 -18.10 -23.22
CA GLN A 60 13.29 -18.97 -23.21
C GLN A 60 13.50 -20.32 -22.49
N ASP A 61 14.66 -20.54 -21.84
CA ASP A 61 15.03 -21.82 -21.22
C ASP A 61 15.51 -21.72 -19.76
N LYS A 62 15.14 -20.66 -19.02
CA LYS A 62 15.41 -20.60 -17.58
C LYS A 62 14.21 -21.13 -16.80
N PRO A 63 14.43 -21.83 -15.66
CA PRO A 63 13.33 -22.21 -14.80
C PRO A 63 12.47 -20.99 -14.51
N SER A 64 11.18 -21.15 -14.65
CA SER A 64 10.17 -20.09 -14.53
C SER A 64 10.40 -19.30 -13.23
N ASN A 65 10.91 -18.07 -13.33
CA ASN A 65 11.05 -17.14 -12.21
C ASN A 65 9.71 -16.44 -11.92
N THR A 66 8.60 -17.11 -12.22
CA THR A 66 7.25 -16.58 -12.10
C THR A 66 6.36 -17.55 -11.35
N CYS A 67 5.63 -17.04 -10.38
CA CYS A 67 4.60 -17.76 -9.67
C CYS A 67 3.24 -17.08 -9.83
N LEU A 68 2.18 -17.84 -10.04
CA LEU A 68 0.81 -17.37 -9.90
C LEU A 68 0.32 -17.70 -8.49
N ILE A 69 -0.13 -16.68 -7.77
CA ILE A 69 -0.51 -16.77 -6.36
C ILE A 69 -1.96 -16.32 -6.21
N ASP A 70 -2.75 -17.10 -5.50
CA ASP A 70 -4.11 -16.71 -5.14
C ASP A 70 -4.12 -16.09 -3.74
N LEU A 71 -4.50 -14.82 -3.64
CA LEU A 71 -4.81 -14.17 -2.39
C LEU A 71 -6.29 -14.36 -2.08
N GLU A 72 -6.58 -15.15 -1.06
CA GLU A 72 -7.96 -15.41 -0.65
C GLU A 72 -8.52 -14.26 0.20
N SER A 73 -9.79 -13.98 0.06
CA SER A 73 -10.46 -12.90 0.79
C SER A 73 -10.45 -13.09 2.31
N ASN A 74 -10.27 -14.29 2.78
CA ASN A 74 -10.11 -14.64 4.20
C ASN A 74 -8.67 -14.46 4.71
N GLN A 75 -7.80 -13.83 3.91
CA GLN A 75 -6.40 -13.58 4.23
C GLN A 75 -5.51 -14.83 4.31
N THR A 76 -5.93 -15.93 3.69
CA THR A 76 -5.08 -17.08 3.45
C THR A 76 -4.45 -17.03 2.07
N LEU A 77 -3.34 -17.73 1.88
CA LEU A 77 -2.75 -17.98 0.57
C LEU A 77 -3.29 -19.31 0.01
N GLY A 78 -3.81 -19.22 -1.20
CA GLY A 78 -4.25 -20.40 -1.91
C GLY A 78 -3.14 -20.96 -2.81
N LYS A 79 -3.48 -21.18 -4.07
CA LYS A 79 -2.57 -21.72 -5.07
C LYS A 79 -1.32 -20.84 -5.21
N GLY A 80 -0.16 -21.47 -5.41
CA GLY A 80 1.11 -20.77 -5.61
C GLY A 80 1.88 -20.44 -4.33
N ALA A 81 1.33 -20.69 -3.15
CA ALA A 81 2.01 -20.43 -1.88
C ALA A 81 3.37 -21.15 -1.79
N ASP A 82 3.44 -22.41 -2.22
CA ASP A 82 4.68 -23.19 -2.21
C ASP A 82 5.76 -22.60 -3.12
N CYS A 83 5.37 -22.09 -4.28
CA CYS A 83 6.26 -21.44 -5.22
C CYS A 83 6.89 -20.17 -4.60
N LEU A 84 6.07 -19.33 -3.99
CA LEU A 84 6.54 -18.14 -3.27
C LEU A 84 7.40 -18.52 -2.07
N GLY A 85 7.01 -19.57 -1.33
CA GLY A 85 7.73 -20.08 -0.17
C GLY A 85 9.14 -20.55 -0.49
N ALA A 86 9.35 -21.14 -1.66
CA ALA A 86 10.68 -21.52 -2.11
C ALA A 86 11.63 -20.32 -2.25
N TRP A 87 11.12 -19.18 -2.72
CA TRP A 87 11.92 -17.96 -2.82
C TRP A 87 12.15 -17.29 -1.46
N LEU A 88 11.15 -17.35 -0.58
CA LEU A 88 11.23 -16.76 0.77
C LEU A 88 11.95 -17.65 1.77
N GLU A 89 12.24 -18.93 1.42
CA GLU A 89 12.82 -19.93 2.31
C GLU A 89 12.01 -20.17 3.60
N GLN A 90 10.71 -19.91 3.52
CA GLN A 90 9.75 -20.08 4.60
C GLN A 90 8.42 -20.53 4.03
N THR A 91 7.56 -21.08 4.87
CA THR A 91 6.21 -21.51 4.46
C THR A 91 5.22 -20.37 4.64
N PRO A 92 4.80 -19.69 3.57
CA PRO A 92 3.77 -18.67 3.67
C PRO A 92 2.40 -19.33 3.80
N ILE A 93 1.58 -18.80 4.69
CA ILE A 93 0.24 -19.32 4.99
C ILE A 93 -0.82 -18.29 4.68
N GLY A 94 -0.54 -17.01 4.94
CA GLY A 94 -1.49 -15.96 4.82
C GLY A 94 -0.88 -14.65 4.36
N TRP A 95 -1.71 -13.64 4.34
CA TRP A 95 -1.34 -12.30 3.97
C TRP A 95 -2.26 -11.28 4.66
N PHE A 96 -1.82 -10.05 4.76
CA PHE A 96 -2.69 -8.95 5.16
C PHE A 96 -2.28 -7.64 4.49
N PRO A 97 -3.24 -6.73 4.25
CA PRO A 97 -2.92 -5.41 3.74
C PRO A 97 -2.28 -4.55 4.83
N ASP A 98 -1.24 -3.83 4.48
CA ASP A 98 -0.64 -2.77 5.28
C ASP A 98 -0.95 -1.40 4.65
N PRO A 99 -0.86 -0.28 5.37
CA PRO A 99 -1.09 1.04 4.80
C PRO A 99 -0.23 1.34 3.57
N ASP A 100 1.01 0.88 3.58
CA ASP A 100 1.99 1.14 2.53
C ASP A 100 2.32 -0.08 1.67
N GLY A 101 1.58 -1.17 1.82
CA GLY A 101 1.90 -2.38 1.09
C GLY A 101 1.09 -3.60 1.46
N LEU A 102 1.75 -4.73 1.38
CA LEU A 102 1.19 -6.05 1.62
C LEU A 102 2.19 -6.89 2.40
N SER A 103 1.75 -7.55 3.45
CA SER A 103 2.58 -8.47 4.20
C SER A 103 2.18 -9.91 3.95
N ILE A 104 3.17 -10.75 3.66
CA ILE A 104 3.03 -12.20 3.63
C ILE A 104 3.33 -12.74 5.02
N THR A 105 2.49 -13.62 5.51
CA THR A 105 2.57 -14.18 6.86
C THR A 105 2.78 -15.66 6.85
N GLY A 106 3.45 -16.11 7.87
CA GLY A 106 3.69 -17.52 8.14
C GLY A 106 2.82 -18.04 9.28
N LYS A 107 3.31 -19.08 9.93
CA LYS A 107 2.66 -19.70 11.07
C LYS A 107 2.38 -18.68 12.18
N GLU A 108 1.19 -18.76 12.75
CA GLU A 108 0.74 -17.88 13.84
C GLU A 108 0.66 -16.39 13.47
N GLY A 109 0.53 -16.08 12.16
CA GLY A 109 0.44 -14.70 11.68
C GLY A 109 1.74 -13.91 11.73
N SER A 110 2.87 -14.57 11.95
CA SER A 110 4.18 -13.91 11.92
C SER A 110 4.47 -13.37 10.52
N ARG A 111 4.94 -12.13 10.44
CA ARG A 111 5.35 -11.54 9.16
C ARG A 111 6.59 -12.23 8.62
N ILE A 112 6.50 -12.79 7.42
CA ILE A 112 7.63 -13.36 6.68
C ILE A 112 8.29 -12.29 5.83
N GLN A 113 7.51 -11.56 5.04
CA GLN A 113 8.01 -10.58 4.10
C GLN A 113 7.01 -9.46 3.88
N PHE A 114 7.51 -8.24 3.81
CA PHE A 114 6.75 -7.05 3.46
C PHE A 114 7.02 -6.65 2.01
N PHE A 115 5.95 -6.38 1.28
CA PHE A 115 5.98 -5.88 -0.09
C PHE A 115 5.53 -4.44 -0.12
N SER A 116 6.41 -3.55 -0.52
CA SER A 116 6.14 -2.12 -0.62
C SER A 116 5.31 -1.80 -1.85
N ARG A 117 4.28 -1.00 -1.68
CA ARG A 117 3.44 -0.53 -2.78
C ARG A 117 4.21 0.43 -3.68
N GLN A 118 4.25 0.15 -4.97
CA GLN A 118 4.84 1.02 -5.97
C GLN A 118 3.75 1.83 -6.71
N SER A 119 2.67 1.16 -7.05
CA SER A 119 1.49 1.72 -7.68
C SER A 119 0.30 0.79 -7.44
N ASP A 120 -0.87 1.14 -7.96
CA ASP A 120 -2.03 0.27 -7.85
C ASP A 120 -1.79 -1.05 -8.55
N GLY A 121 -1.92 -2.15 -7.79
CA GLY A 121 -1.70 -3.50 -8.30
C GLY A 121 -0.24 -3.88 -8.52
N LEU A 122 0.72 -3.09 -8.05
CA LEU A 122 2.15 -3.38 -8.16
C LEU A 122 2.85 -3.21 -6.81
N TYR A 123 3.47 -4.29 -6.34
CA TYR A 123 4.19 -4.35 -5.07
C TYR A 123 5.57 -4.97 -5.30
N LEU A 124 6.53 -4.60 -4.48
CA LEU A 124 7.91 -5.01 -4.64
C LEU A 124 8.57 -5.25 -3.29
N THR A 125 9.43 -6.25 -3.23
CA THR A 125 10.32 -6.48 -2.10
C THR A 125 11.71 -6.88 -2.57
N THR A 126 12.72 -6.50 -1.79
CA THR A 126 14.10 -6.92 -2.00
C THR A 126 14.49 -7.92 -0.91
N LEU A 127 14.90 -9.09 -1.31
CA LEU A 127 15.38 -10.14 -0.41
C LEU A 127 16.79 -9.83 0.11
N LYS A 128 17.18 -10.48 1.19
CA LYS A 128 18.56 -10.36 1.73
C LYS A 128 19.64 -10.76 0.74
N SER A 129 19.32 -11.64 -0.18
CA SER A 129 20.20 -12.07 -1.27
C SER A 129 20.42 -10.99 -2.34
N GLY A 130 19.66 -9.90 -2.33
CA GLY A 130 19.64 -8.87 -3.37
C GLY A 130 18.65 -9.14 -4.49
N LEU A 131 18.01 -10.31 -4.52
CA LEU A 131 16.95 -10.61 -5.46
C LEU A 131 15.71 -9.80 -5.16
N VAL A 132 14.96 -9.46 -6.20
CA VAL A 132 13.72 -8.67 -6.11
C VAL A 132 12.55 -9.54 -6.49
N ILE A 133 11.51 -9.52 -5.66
CA ILE A 133 10.21 -10.11 -6.01
C ILE A 133 9.26 -8.96 -6.34
N THR A 134 8.73 -8.98 -7.54
CA THR A 134 7.66 -8.09 -7.98
C THR A 134 6.35 -8.85 -7.93
N LEU A 135 5.35 -8.27 -7.30
CA LEU A 135 4.00 -8.82 -7.19
C LEU A 135 3.05 -7.91 -7.95
N GLU A 136 2.45 -8.43 -8.99
CA GLU A 136 1.58 -7.70 -9.88
C GLU A 136 0.22 -8.40 -10.00
N ARG A 137 -0.86 -7.62 -9.99
CA ARG A 137 -2.18 -8.20 -10.18
C ARG A 137 -2.27 -8.82 -11.56
N ALA A 138 -2.64 -10.10 -11.62
CA ALA A 138 -2.86 -10.78 -12.88
C ALA A 138 -4.01 -10.12 -13.65
N ALA A 139 -3.86 -10.00 -14.97
CA ALA A 139 -4.92 -9.52 -15.83
C ALA A 139 -6.10 -10.51 -15.79
N GLN A 140 -7.31 -9.97 -15.59
CA GLN A 140 -8.57 -10.74 -15.64
C GLN A 140 -9.04 -10.87 -17.08
#